data_42649892e2feb1235d89d3dac3464271
#
_entry.id   42649892e2feb1235d89d3dac3464271
#
_cell.length_a   1.000
_cell.length_b   1.000
_cell.length_c   1.000
_cell.angle_alpha   90.00
_cell.angle_beta   90.00
_cell.angle_gamma   90.00
#
_symmetry.space_group_name_H-M   'P 1'
#
loop_
_entity.id
_entity.type
_entity.pdbx_description
1 polymer ?
#
loop_
_entity_poly.entity_id
_entity_poly.type
_entity_poly.pdbx_seq_one_letter_code
_entity_poly.pdbx_strand_id
1 'polypeptide(L)'
;ENKIKYYNNFYKLLYNESKYTIQSLLLWIPNDYIILDQDNYIHINEYGMKKMVQIEESILNNINLILNKKIELSIYNECRKKKHLLENGQCNLILRISGIWESYDKIGITYKFILQ
;
A
#
# COMPACT_ATOMS: atom_id res chain seq x y z
N GLU A 1 6.00 16.86 3.43
CA GLU A 1 7.38 16.62 3.04
C GLU A 1 8.04 15.54 3.89
N ASN A 2 7.97 15.65 5.20
CA ASN A 2 8.57 14.64 6.06
C ASN A 2 7.91 13.28 5.93
N LYS A 3 6.62 13.28 5.77
CA LYS A 3 5.86 12.07 5.53
C LYS A 3 6.27 11.43 4.21
N ILE A 4 6.55 12.27 3.23
CA ILE A 4 6.94 11.84 1.91
C ILE A 4 8.41 11.44 1.85
N LYS A 5 9.23 12.00 2.75
CA LYS A 5 10.64 11.70 2.79
C LYS A 5 10.91 10.20 2.91
N TYR A 6 10.15 9.53 3.74
CA TYR A 6 10.31 8.10 3.94
C TYR A 6 9.98 7.34 2.66
N TYR A 7 8.90 7.72 2.01
CA TYR A 7 8.51 7.09 0.76
C TYR A 7 9.45 7.45 -0.38
N ASN A 8 10.02 8.63 -0.35
CA ASN A 8 11.00 9.03 -1.35
C ASN A 8 12.24 8.16 -1.29
N ASN A 9 12.69 7.79 -0.10
CA ASN A 9 13.82 6.91 0.03
C ASN A 9 13.53 5.54 -0.56
N PHE A 10 12.33 5.04 -0.32
CA PHE A 10 11.90 3.78 -0.88
C PHE A 10 11.86 3.85 -2.41
N TYR A 11 11.31 4.93 -2.91
CA TYR A 11 11.26 5.14 -4.35
C TYR A 11 12.66 5.20 -4.97
N LYS A 12 13.58 5.89 -4.33
CA LYS A 12 14.94 5.97 -4.86
C LYS A 12 15.60 4.61 -4.96
N LEU A 13 15.35 3.74 -3.99
CA LEU A 13 15.86 2.39 -4.06
C LEU A 13 15.29 1.64 -5.27
N LEU A 14 13.99 1.79 -5.50
CA LEU A 14 13.35 1.11 -6.60
C LEU A 14 13.88 1.56 -7.96
N TYR A 15 14.11 2.85 -8.13
CA TYR A 15 14.44 3.38 -9.44
C TYR A 15 15.92 3.55 -9.69
N ASN A 16 16.67 3.98 -8.69
CA ASN A 16 18.07 4.28 -8.87
C ASN A 16 18.97 3.08 -8.63
N GLU A 17 18.46 2.12 -7.91
CA GLU A 17 19.25 0.93 -7.56
C GLU A 17 18.43 -0.33 -7.84
N SER A 18 17.82 -0.34 -9.00
CA SER A 18 16.92 -1.42 -9.38
C SER A 18 17.61 -2.78 -9.47
N LYS A 19 18.92 -2.80 -9.60
CA LYS A 19 19.67 -4.04 -9.64
C LYS A 19 19.87 -4.68 -8.28
N TYR A 20 19.52 -3.98 -7.22
CA TYR A 20 19.69 -4.48 -5.86
C TYR A 20 18.37 -5.03 -5.32
N THR A 21 18.48 -5.88 -4.32
CA THR A 21 17.32 -6.37 -3.62
C THR A 21 16.65 -5.20 -2.90
N ILE A 22 15.38 -5.01 -3.18
CA ILE A 22 14.62 -3.91 -2.61
C ILE A 22 14.00 -4.38 -1.31
N GLN A 23 14.22 -3.62 -0.24
CA GLN A 23 13.57 -3.91 1.04
C GLN A 23 12.13 -3.43 0.99
N SER A 24 11.26 -4.26 1.53
CA SER A 24 9.84 -3.91 1.59
C SER A 24 9.58 -2.85 2.64
N LEU A 25 8.60 -2.02 2.39
CA LEU A 25 8.07 -1.09 3.35
C LEU A 25 6.91 -1.76 4.05
N LEU A 26 6.98 -1.91 5.37
CA LEU A 26 5.92 -2.54 6.15
C LEU A 26 5.14 -1.48 6.90
N LEU A 27 3.85 -1.45 6.66
CA LEU A 27 2.95 -0.51 7.33
C LEU A 27 1.94 -1.31 8.14
N TRP A 28 2.00 -1.17 9.46
CA TRP A 28 1.05 -1.80 10.35
C TRP A 28 -0.23 -1.00 10.33
N ILE A 29 -1.34 -1.66 10.02
CA ILE A 29 -2.63 -0.97 9.89
C ILE A 29 -3.19 -0.78 11.30
N PRO A 30 -3.42 0.46 11.73
CA PRO A 30 -3.99 0.71 13.06
C PRO A 30 -5.36 0.07 13.21
N ASN A 31 -5.67 -0.39 14.41
CA ASN A 31 -6.96 -1.01 14.68
C ASN A 31 -8.13 -0.07 14.41
N ASP A 32 -7.90 1.23 14.54
CA ASP A 32 -8.94 2.24 14.26
C ASP A 32 -9.41 2.22 12.81
N TYR A 33 -8.62 1.61 11.92
CA TYR A 33 -8.94 1.55 10.49
C TYR A 33 -9.65 0.25 10.12
N ILE A 34 -9.86 -0.64 11.08
CA ILE A 34 -10.30 -2.01 10.80
C ILE A 34 -11.66 -2.27 11.42
N ILE A 35 -12.53 -2.94 10.66
CA ILE A 35 -13.80 -3.43 11.15
C ILE A 35 -13.73 -4.95 11.14
N LEU A 36 -14.02 -5.56 12.30
CA LEU A 36 -14.10 -7.02 12.44
C LEU A 36 -15.56 -7.41 12.45
N ASP A 37 -15.97 -8.28 11.55
CA ASP A 37 -17.34 -8.76 11.57
C ASP A 37 -17.47 -10.07 12.38
N GLN A 38 -18.68 -10.55 12.51
CA GLN A 38 -18.95 -11.71 13.37
C GLN A 38 -18.45 -13.02 12.77
N ASP A 39 -18.03 -13.02 11.52
CA ASP A 39 -17.48 -14.21 10.87
C ASP A 39 -15.95 -14.20 10.85
N ASN A 40 -15.35 -13.34 11.65
CA ASN A 40 -13.89 -13.17 11.76
C ASN A 40 -13.24 -12.67 10.49
N TYR A 41 -14.00 -12.00 9.64
CA TYR A 41 -13.40 -11.26 8.53
C TYR A 41 -13.16 -9.83 8.95
N ILE A 42 -12.03 -9.29 8.51
CA ILE A 42 -11.70 -7.89 8.73
C ILE A 42 -11.65 -7.16 7.41
N HIS A 43 -12.00 -5.90 7.45
CA HIS A 43 -11.87 -5.03 6.29
C HIS A 43 -11.55 -3.61 6.75
N ILE A 44 -11.06 -2.83 5.83
CA ILE A 44 -10.65 -1.45 6.11
C ILE A 44 -11.90 -0.57 6.11
N ASN A 45 -12.06 0.27 7.13
CA ASN A 45 -13.20 1.18 7.19
C ASN A 45 -12.97 2.39 6.27
N GLU A 46 -13.98 3.28 6.19
CA GLU A 46 -13.91 4.43 5.29
C GLU A 46 -12.72 5.33 5.57
N TYR A 47 -12.44 5.56 6.85
CA TYR A 47 -11.33 6.40 7.24
C TYR A 47 -10.03 5.78 6.81
N GLY A 48 -9.89 4.48 7.02
CA GLY A 48 -8.70 3.73 6.57
C GLY A 48 -8.55 3.75 5.07
N MET A 49 -9.65 3.65 4.34
CA MET A 49 -9.59 3.72 2.88
C MET A 49 -9.07 5.06 2.40
N LYS A 50 -9.48 6.15 3.03
CA LYS A 50 -8.95 7.46 2.69
C LYS A 50 -7.44 7.53 2.93
N LYS A 51 -6.99 6.87 3.99
CA LYS A 51 -5.55 6.81 4.27
C LYS A 51 -4.81 5.99 3.22
N MET A 52 -5.41 4.91 2.75
CA MET A 52 -4.79 4.12 1.68
C MET A 52 -4.61 4.96 0.42
N VAL A 53 -5.63 5.73 0.05
CA VAL A 53 -5.53 6.63 -1.10
C VAL A 53 -4.40 7.63 -0.89
N GLN A 54 -4.31 8.22 0.28
CA GLN A 54 -3.26 9.20 0.57
C GLN A 54 -1.87 8.59 0.44
N ILE A 55 -1.70 7.38 0.94
CA ILE A 55 -0.43 6.68 0.86
C ILE A 55 -0.06 6.40 -0.59
N GLU A 56 -0.99 5.85 -1.36
CA GLU A 56 -0.73 5.53 -2.75
C GLU A 56 -0.40 6.78 -3.55
N GLU A 57 -1.16 7.84 -3.35
CA GLU A 57 -0.91 9.07 -4.08
C GLU A 57 0.40 9.72 -3.66
N SER A 58 0.75 9.66 -2.38
CA SER A 58 2.01 10.23 -1.91
C SER A 58 3.21 9.55 -2.56
N ILE A 59 3.13 8.24 -2.70
CA ILE A 59 4.21 7.48 -3.32
C ILE A 59 4.24 7.71 -4.82
N LEU A 60 3.10 7.59 -5.48
CA LEU A 60 3.06 7.56 -6.93
C LEU A 60 3.19 8.94 -7.56
N ASN A 61 2.70 9.98 -6.88
CA ASN A 61 2.81 11.33 -7.44
C ASN A 61 4.26 11.78 -7.61
N ASN A 62 5.13 11.41 -6.70
CA ASN A 62 6.55 11.75 -6.82
C ASN A 62 7.17 11.15 -8.07
N ILE A 63 6.82 9.90 -8.33
CA ILE A 63 7.34 9.19 -9.51
C ILE A 63 6.70 9.74 -10.78
N ASN A 64 5.41 10.02 -10.69
CA ASN A 64 4.64 10.41 -11.86
C ASN A 64 4.98 11.81 -12.35
N LEU A 65 5.69 12.60 -11.58
CA LEU A 65 6.24 13.86 -12.07
C LEU A 65 7.16 13.62 -13.26
N ILE A 66 7.83 12.48 -13.27
CA ILE A 66 8.75 12.14 -14.34
C ILE A 66 8.03 11.35 -15.43
N LEU A 67 7.21 10.39 -15.04
CA LEU A 67 6.60 9.45 -15.98
C LEU A 67 5.34 9.98 -16.65
N ASN A 68 4.60 10.80 -15.92
CA ASN A 68 3.35 11.38 -16.41
C ASN A 68 2.38 10.34 -16.93
N LYS A 69 2.12 9.31 -16.13
CA LYS A 69 1.21 8.24 -16.47
C LYS A 69 -0.02 8.29 -15.58
N LYS A 70 -1.02 7.48 -15.93
CA LYS A 70 -2.22 7.38 -15.13
C LYS A 70 -1.90 6.57 -13.87
N ILE A 71 -2.30 7.09 -12.72
CA ILE A 71 -2.11 6.39 -11.44
C ILE A 71 -3.25 5.41 -11.23
N GLU A 72 -2.90 4.17 -10.93
CA GLU A 72 -3.89 3.18 -10.54
C GLU A 72 -3.79 2.95 -9.03
N LEU A 73 -4.91 3.15 -8.33
CA LEU A 73 -4.95 2.99 -6.87
C LEU A 73 -5.27 1.53 -6.54
N SER A 74 -4.29 0.67 -6.71
CA SER A 74 -4.46 -0.77 -6.58
C SER A 74 -4.84 -1.19 -5.16
N ILE A 75 -4.21 -0.57 -4.16
CA ILE A 75 -4.47 -0.91 -2.76
C ILE A 75 -5.89 -0.50 -2.38
N TYR A 76 -6.27 0.72 -2.73
CA TYR A 76 -7.60 1.21 -2.47
C TYR A 76 -8.66 0.32 -3.12
N ASN A 77 -8.43 -0.05 -4.38
CA ASN A 77 -9.37 -0.88 -5.12
C ASN A 77 -9.57 -2.25 -4.46
N GLU A 78 -8.50 -2.84 -3.95
CA GLU A 78 -8.63 -4.12 -3.26
C GLU A 78 -9.34 -3.95 -1.93
N CYS A 79 -8.99 -2.94 -1.15
CA CYS A 79 -9.61 -2.70 0.15
C CYS A 79 -11.12 -2.49 0.02
N ARG A 80 -11.55 -1.91 -1.06
CA ARG A 80 -12.96 -1.65 -1.30
C ARG A 80 -13.76 -2.91 -1.58
N LYS A 81 -13.09 -3.95 -2.07
CA LYS A 81 -13.76 -5.16 -2.55
C LYS A 81 -13.52 -6.39 -1.69
N LYS A 82 -12.46 -6.40 -0.89
CA LYS A 82 -11.99 -7.63 -0.29
C LYS A 82 -11.97 -7.55 1.23
N LYS A 83 -12.36 -8.67 1.84
CA LYS A 83 -12.20 -8.88 3.27
C LYS A 83 -11.12 -9.93 3.49
N HIS A 84 -10.52 -9.91 4.67
CA HIS A 84 -9.46 -10.85 5.04
C HIS A 84 -9.94 -11.71 6.20
N LEU A 85 -9.85 -13.02 6.06
CA LEU A 85 -10.23 -13.93 7.12
C LEU A 85 -9.13 -13.96 8.18
N LEU A 86 -9.51 -13.65 9.42
CA LEU A 86 -8.59 -13.62 10.54
C LEU A 86 -8.56 -15.01 11.17
N GLU A 87 -7.42 -15.69 11.09
CA GLU A 87 -7.28 -17.03 11.62
C GLU A 87 -6.78 -16.99 13.06
N ASN A 88 -6.81 -18.15 13.72
CA ASN A 88 -6.43 -18.25 15.12
C ASN A 88 -5.07 -17.62 15.40
N GLY A 89 -5.04 -16.77 16.44
CA GLY A 89 -3.81 -16.14 16.86
C GLY A 89 -3.39 -14.95 16.07
N GLN A 90 -4.08 -14.65 14.99
CA GLN A 90 -3.76 -13.46 14.19
C GLN A 90 -4.53 -12.27 14.74
N CYS A 91 -3.85 -11.13 14.83
CA CYS A 91 -4.48 -9.92 15.34
C CYS A 91 -4.00 -8.66 14.65
N ASN A 92 -3.08 -8.78 13.71
CA ASN A 92 -2.51 -7.62 13.03
C ASN A 92 -2.65 -7.74 11.52
N LEU A 93 -2.99 -6.62 10.89
CA LEU A 93 -3.00 -6.51 9.44
C LEU A 93 -1.84 -5.61 9.04
N ILE A 94 -1.00 -6.11 8.16
CA ILE A 94 0.19 -5.39 7.72
C ILE A 94 0.11 -5.21 6.21
N LEU A 95 0.37 -3.99 5.76
CA LEU A 95 0.49 -3.71 4.33
C LEU A 95 1.96 -3.68 3.98
N ARG A 96 2.37 -4.60 3.13
CA ARG A 96 3.74 -4.66 2.65
C ARG A 96 3.81 -4.09 1.24
N ILE A 97 4.56 -3.01 1.09
CA ILE A 97 4.77 -2.39 -0.20
C ILE A 97 6.14 -2.83 -0.69
N SER A 98 6.19 -3.53 -1.80
CA SER A 98 7.43 -4.12 -2.29
C SER A 98 7.95 -3.50 -3.57
N GLY A 99 7.17 -2.64 -4.21
CA GLY A 99 7.66 -2.03 -5.42
C GLY A 99 6.61 -1.19 -6.11
N ILE A 100 6.98 -0.76 -7.30
CA ILE A 100 6.09 0.01 -8.16
C ILE A 100 6.09 -0.68 -9.51
N TRP A 101 4.90 -0.94 -10.02
CA TRP A 101 4.77 -1.50 -11.35
C TRP A 101 4.43 -0.39 -12.33
N GLU A 102 4.83 -0.60 -13.56
CA GLU A 102 4.63 0.36 -14.62
C GLU A 102 4.20 -0.36 -15.88
N SER A 103 3.17 0.13 -16.52
CA SER A 103 2.77 -0.34 -17.83
C SER A 103 2.92 0.81 -18.82
N TYR A 104 2.46 0.60 -20.03
CA TYR A 104 2.58 1.62 -21.06
C TYR A 104 1.96 2.96 -20.64
N ASP A 105 0.79 2.91 -20.04
CA ASP A 105 0.04 4.13 -19.73
C ASP A 105 -0.29 4.31 -18.26
N LYS A 106 0.13 3.38 -17.38
CA LYS A 106 -0.26 3.40 -15.97
C LYS A 106 0.91 3.11 -15.07
N ILE A 107 0.79 3.54 -13.81
CA ILE A 107 1.68 3.12 -12.74
C ILE A 107 0.85 2.77 -11.52
N GLY A 108 1.39 1.89 -10.71
CA GLY A 108 0.73 1.47 -9.48
C GLY A 108 1.75 0.90 -8.50
N ILE A 109 1.24 0.48 -7.36
CA ILE A 109 2.08 -0.07 -6.30
C ILE A 109 1.97 -1.58 -6.27
N THR A 110 3.10 -2.25 -6.14
CA THR A 110 3.15 -3.69 -5.90
C THR A 110 3.13 -3.90 -4.40
N TYR A 111 2.15 -4.63 -3.91
CA TYR A 111 1.90 -4.73 -2.48
C TYR A 111 1.32 -6.09 -2.13
N LYS A 112 1.25 -6.35 -0.83
CA LYS A 112 0.61 -7.53 -0.29
C LYS A 112 0.11 -7.23 1.11
N PHE A 113 -1.10 -7.70 1.45
CA PHE A 113 -1.58 -7.66 2.82
C PHE A 113 -1.16 -8.93 3.53
N ILE A 114 -0.71 -8.78 4.76
CA ILE A 114 -0.25 -9.89 5.58
C ILE A 114 -1.01 -9.87 6.90
N LEU A 115 -1.52 -11.03 7.29
CA LEU A 115 -2.12 -11.22 8.61
C LEU A 115 -1.12 -11.91 9.51
N GLN A 116 -0.99 -11.36 10.72
CA GLN A 116 0.03 -11.88 11.62
C GLN A 116 -0.47 -11.92 13.07
#